data_113d8bcfc999975fede527b45571cdd1
#
_entry.id   113d8bcfc999975fede527b45571cdd1
#
_cell.length_a   1.000
_cell.length_b   1.000
_cell.length_c   1.000
_cell.angle_alpha   90.00
_cell.angle_beta   90.00
_cell.angle_gamma   90.00
#
_symmetry.space_group_name_H-M   'P 1'
#
loop_
_entity.id
_entity.type
_entity.pdbx_description
1 polymer ?
#
loop_
_entity_poly.entity_id
_entity_poly.type
_entity_poly.pdbx_seq_one_letter_code
_entity_poly.pdbx_strand_id
1 'polypeptide(L)'
;MVFFHGLMSDMVGAKPTAIQKFCRKLKLNFLKFEYSGHGRSSGKFIEGNISKWTDEAKQLIKSKIKKDKNLIFVGSSMGSWIALNLFSFFKKQIKGFIGIASAPEFLEKLMWKKFSKKIKKIIMTKKIYHLEHGGFIYPITKQLIFDGRKNKVLNNKINLKIPIVLFHGAKDEVVPLNFSKKIFKICKKSKKKLIRIKNGNHSLSRKSDLKKICNELNYMLRNI
;
A
#
# COMPACT_ATOMS: atom_id res chain seq x y z
N MET A 1 -13.44 7.59 0.61
CA MET A 1 -12.51 6.43 0.50
C MET A 1 -11.25 6.90 -0.19
N VAL A 2 -10.06 6.43 0.23
CA VAL A 2 -8.77 6.83 -0.35
C VAL A 2 -8.00 5.58 -0.78
N PHE A 3 -7.52 5.56 -2.04
CA PHE A 3 -6.75 4.43 -2.60
C PHE A 3 -5.27 4.80 -2.77
N PHE A 4 -4.40 3.92 -2.27
CA PHE A 4 -2.95 4.03 -2.33
C PHE A 4 -2.41 2.90 -3.22
N HIS A 5 -1.80 3.24 -4.35
CA HIS A 5 -1.27 2.25 -5.30
C HIS A 5 0.11 1.70 -4.91
N GLY A 6 0.55 0.65 -5.58
CA GLY A 6 1.86 -0.01 -5.35
C GLY A 6 3.02 0.70 -6.03
N LEU A 7 4.23 0.15 -5.80
CA LEU A 7 5.47 0.62 -6.43
C LEU A 7 5.36 0.50 -7.96
N MET A 8 5.74 1.54 -8.70
CA MET A 8 5.67 1.64 -10.16
C MET A 8 4.29 1.26 -10.74
N SER A 9 3.23 1.53 -9.99
CA SER A 9 1.84 1.37 -10.40
C SER A 9 1.20 2.74 -10.66
N ASP A 10 -0.07 2.73 -11.01
CA ASP A 10 -0.84 3.93 -11.34
C ASP A 10 -2.25 3.89 -10.76
N MET A 11 -3.04 4.92 -11.05
CA MET A 11 -4.44 5.05 -10.63
C MET A 11 -5.46 4.53 -11.66
N VAL A 12 -5.02 3.98 -12.81
CA VAL A 12 -5.91 3.45 -13.86
C VAL A 12 -5.94 1.93 -13.90
N GLY A 13 -5.13 1.26 -13.10
CA GLY A 13 -5.10 -0.20 -12.96
C GLY A 13 -6.44 -0.80 -12.52
N ALA A 14 -6.56 -2.11 -12.59
CA ALA A 14 -7.82 -2.85 -12.34
C ALA A 14 -8.42 -2.60 -10.94
N LYS A 15 -7.58 -2.53 -9.89
CA LYS A 15 -8.03 -2.30 -8.50
C LYS A 15 -8.65 -0.92 -8.30
N PRO A 16 -7.95 0.20 -8.58
CA PRO A 16 -8.54 1.53 -8.40
C PRO A 16 -9.78 1.74 -9.28
N THR A 17 -9.79 1.18 -10.51
CA THR A 17 -10.95 1.25 -11.40
C THR A 17 -12.16 0.50 -10.84
N ALA A 18 -11.98 -0.71 -10.31
CA ALA A 18 -13.07 -1.48 -9.71
C ALA A 18 -13.65 -0.79 -8.46
N ILE A 19 -12.77 -0.27 -7.59
CA ILE A 19 -13.17 0.46 -6.38
C ILE A 19 -13.86 1.78 -6.74
N GLN A 20 -13.41 2.48 -7.78
CA GLN A 20 -14.08 3.69 -8.27
C GLN A 20 -15.51 3.39 -8.74
N LYS A 21 -15.69 2.32 -9.53
CA LYS A 21 -17.03 1.88 -9.98
C LYS A 21 -17.92 1.51 -8.78
N PHE A 22 -17.38 0.81 -7.80
CA PHE A 22 -18.06 0.47 -6.56
C PHE A 22 -18.49 1.73 -5.78
N CYS A 23 -17.59 2.69 -5.58
CA CYS A 23 -17.89 3.94 -4.89
C CYS A 23 -18.96 4.76 -5.62
N ARG A 24 -18.88 4.85 -6.97
CA ARG A 24 -19.88 5.55 -7.78
C ARG A 24 -21.27 4.95 -7.60
N LYS A 25 -21.39 3.61 -7.61
CA LYS A 25 -22.66 2.90 -7.40
C LYS A 25 -23.29 3.23 -6.03
N LEU A 26 -22.47 3.42 -5.00
CA LEU A 26 -22.93 3.73 -3.65
C LEU A 26 -22.93 5.25 -3.34
N LYS A 27 -22.69 6.11 -4.32
CA LYS A 27 -22.60 7.59 -4.17
C LYS A 27 -21.57 8.00 -3.11
N LEU A 28 -20.46 7.25 -2.99
CA LEU A 28 -19.36 7.52 -2.06
C LEU A 28 -18.26 8.33 -2.73
N ASN A 29 -17.71 9.29 -2.00
CA ASN A 29 -16.53 10.02 -2.44
C ASN A 29 -15.31 9.09 -2.48
N PHE A 30 -14.55 9.17 -3.58
CA PHE A 30 -13.37 8.35 -3.82
C PHE A 30 -12.20 9.22 -4.28
N LEU A 31 -11.11 9.19 -3.54
CA LEU A 31 -9.85 9.81 -3.89
C LEU A 31 -8.86 8.73 -4.32
N LYS A 32 -8.39 8.83 -5.56
CA LYS A 32 -7.26 8.08 -6.10
C LYS A 32 -6.27 9.07 -6.71
N PHE A 33 -5.01 8.79 -6.61
CA PHE A 33 -3.94 9.69 -7.07
C PHE A 33 -2.68 8.88 -7.38
N GLU A 34 -1.72 9.52 -8.02
CA GLU A 34 -0.39 8.99 -8.29
C GLU A 34 0.64 9.80 -7.52
N TYR A 35 1.61 9.12 -6.92
CA TYR A 35 2.75 9.77 -6.31
C TYR A 35 3.67 10.35 -7.39
N SER A 36 4.51 11.34 -7.04
CA SER A 36 5.51 11.86 -7.95
C SER A 36 6.36 10.74 -8.57
N GLY A 37 6.63 10.84 -9.88
CA GLY A 37 7.35 9.83 -10.65
C GLY A 37 6.59 8.54 -10.94
N HIS A 38 5.26 8.48 -10.70
CA HIS A 38 4.39 7.36 -11.05
C HIS A 38 3.32 7.81 -12.05
N GLY A 39 2.93 6.89 -12.93
CA GLY A 39 1.86 7.10 -13.90
C GLY A 39 2.03 8.39 -14.71
N ARG A 40 1.08 9.31 -14.58
CA ARG A 40 1.07 10.62 -15.23
C ARG A 40 1.53 11.77 -14.32
N SER A 41 1.88 11.49 -13.06
CA SER A 41 2.37 12.52 -12.15
C SER A 41 3.75 13.02 -12.57
N SER A 42 4.01 14.30 -12.35
CA SER A 42 5.30 14.92 -12.58
C SER A 42 6.41 14.33 -11.69
N GLY A 43 7.68 14.68 -12.00
CA GLY A 43 8.86 14.21 -11.28
C GLY A 43 9.39 12.89 -11.84
N LYS A 44 10.55 12.49 -11.33
CA LYS A 44 11.22 11.25 -11.73
C LYS A 44 11.10 10.22 -10.60
N PHE A 45 10.79 8.97 -10.95
CA PHE A 45 10.69 7.87 -9.98
C PHE A 45 11.95 7.74 -9.11
N ILE A 46 13.13 7.91 -9.69
CA ILE A 46 14.42 7.80 -8.98
C ILE A 46 14.63 8.88 -7.92
N GLU A 47 13.86 9.96 -7.94
CA GLU A 47 13.85 11.03 -6.93
C GLU A 47 12.83 10.78 -5.82
N GLY A 48 12.02 9.72 -5.96
CA GLY A 48 11.00 9.33 -5.02
C GLY A 48 11.51 8.41 -3.91
N ASN A 49 10.80 8.43 -2.78
CA ASN A 49 11.04 7.54 -1.64
C ASN A 49 9.78 7.47 -0.76
N ILE A 50 9.79 6.62 0.24
CA ILE A 50 8.62 6.36 1.10
C ILE A 50 8.19 7.62 1.87
N SER A 51 9.14 8.39 2.40
CA SER A 51 8.85 9.65 3.11
C SER A 51 8.15 10.66 2.21
N LYS A 52 8.72 10.90 1.02
CA LYS A 52 8.19 11.85 0.04
C LYS A 52 6.76 11.46 -0.38
N TRP A 53 6.57 10.21 -0.81
CA TRP A 53 5.25 9.72 -1.24
C TRP A 53 4.21 9.70 -0.10
N THR A 54 4.65 9.44 1.14
CA THR A 54 3.78 9.53 2.32
C THR A 54 3.36 10.97 2.58
N ASP A 55 4.29 11.93 2.47
CA ASP A 55 3.98 13.34 2.68
C ASP A 55 3.09 13.92 1.57
N GLU A 56 3.36 13.60 0.31
CA GLU A 56 2.49 13.95 -0.83
C GLU A 56 1.05 13.44 -0.61
N ALA A 57 0.90 12.18 -0.23
CA ALA A 57 -0.41 11.60 0.07
C ALA A 57 -1.11 12.32 1.25
N LYS A 58 -0.36 12.63 2.31
CA LYS A 58 -0.86 13.37 3.47
C LYS A 58 -1.35 14.76 3.08
N GLN A 59 -0.57 15.50 2.31
CA GLN A 59 -0.88 16.83 1.85
C GLN A 59 -2.14 16.84 0.96
N LEU A 60 -2.19 15.90 0.01
CA LEU A 60 -3.33 15.76 -0.88
C LEU A 60 -4.63 15.42 -0.12
N ILE A 61 -4.57 14.48 0.83
CA ILE A 61 -5.74 14.15 1.66
C ILE A 61 -6.20 15.38 2.45
N LYS A 62 -5.28 16.11 3.07
CA LYS A 62 -5.60 17.33 3.81
C LYS A 62 -6.24 18.42 2.95
N SER A 63 -5.77 18.58 1.70
CA SER A 63 -6.28 19.62 0.79
C SER A 63 -7.65 19.27 0.19
N LYS A 64 -7.94 17.97 0.00
CA LYS A 64 -9.16 17.50 -0.70
C LYS A 64 -10.26 17.01 0.23
N ILE A 65 -9.95 16.70 1.48
CA ILE A 65 -10.91 16.09 2.41
C ILE A 65 -10.98 16.90 3.70
N LYS A 66 -12.17 17.36 4.06
CA LYS A 66 -12.42 18.10 5.29
C LYS A 66 -12.14 17.23 6.54
N LYS A 67 -11.71 17.87 7.64
CA LYS A 67 -11.31 17.19 8.88
C LYS A 67 -12.44 16.43 9.60
N ASP A 68 -13.70 16.78 9.33
CA ASP A 68 -14.90 16.12 9.88
C ASP A 68 -15.29 14.85 9.13
N LYS A 69 -14.70 14.55 7.97
CA LYS A 69 -15.07 13.41 7.12
C LYS A 69 -14.39 12.13 7.55
N ASN A 70 -15.16 11.05 7.55
CA ASN A 70 -14.66 9.69 7.80
C ASN A 70 -13.86 9.15 6.61
N LEU A 71 -12.77 8.45 6.89
CA LEU A 71 -11.85 7.89 5.92
C LEU A 71 -11.81 6.36 5.99
N ILE A 72 -11.92 5.70 4.84
CA ILE A 72 -11.50 4.31 4.67
C ILE A 72 -10.28 4.33 3.76
N PHE A 73 -9.18 3.76 4.25
CA PHE A 73 -7.96 3.60 3.47
C PHE A 73 -7.94 2.23 2.79
N VAL A 74 -7.58 2.22 1.50
CA VAL A 74 -7.36 1.00 0.73
C VAL A 74 -5.97 1.07 0.13
N GLY A 75 -5.07 0.22 0.61
CA GLY A 75 -3.68 0.21 0.16
C GLY A 75 -3.33 -1.10 -0.57
N SER A 76 -2.64 -1.00 -1.70
CA SER A 76 -2.12 -2.14 -2.44
C SER A 76 -0.60 -2.20 -2.36
N SER A 77 -0.03 -3.31 -1.92
CA SER A 77 1.43 -3.53 -1.82
C SER A 77 2.13 -2.39 -1.06
N MET A 78 3.04 -1.62 -1.69
CA MET A 78 3.66 -0.42 -1.13
C MET A 78 2.62 0.61 -0.63
N GLY A 79 1.49 0.77 -1.33
CA GLY A 79 0.43 1.69 -0.91
C GLY A 79 -0.14 1.36 0.46
N SER A 80 -0.14 0.09 0.88
CA SER A 80 -0.47 -0.30 2.25
C SER A 80 0.54 0.23 3.27
N TRP A 81 1.82 0.27 2.91
CA TRP A 81 2.86 0.83 3.78
C TRP A 81 2.68 2.34 3.97
N ILE A 82 2.46 3.06 2.87
CA ILE A 82 2.18 4.49 2.89
C ILE A 82 0.91 4.79 3.72
N ALA A 83 -0.15 4.01 3.51
CA ALA A 83 -1.38 4.15 4.31
C ALA A 83 -1.13 3.93 5.81
N LEU A 84 -0.34 2.91 6.20
CA LEU A 84 0.01 2.64 7.60
C LEU A 84 0.83 3.78 8.24
N ASN A 85 1.75 4.41 7.49
CA ASN A 85 2.49 5.60 7.95
C ASN A 85 1.55 6.77 8.26
N LEU A 86 0.41 6.86 7.56
CA LEU A 86 -0.56 7.94 7.73
C LEU A 86 -1.57 7.72 8.88
N PHE A 87 -1.60 6.55 9.49
CA PHE A 87 -2.59 6.23 10.54
C PHE A 87 -2.52 7.18 11.74
N SER A 88 -1.34 7.58 12.17
CA SER A 88 -1.17 8.52 13.27
C SER A 88 -1.72 9.91 12.95
N PHE A 89 -1.55 10.37 11.71
CA PHE A 89 -1.98 11.69 11.26
C PHE A 89 -3.50 11.80 11.12
N PHE A 90 -4.15 10.72 10.68
CA PHE A 90 -5.61 10.69 10.43
C PHE A 90 -6.37 9.84 11.45
N LYS A 91 -5.81 9.58 12.63
CA LYS A 91 -6.38 8.67 13.63
C LYS A 91 -7.84 8.95 14.01
N LYS A 92 -8.25 10.22 14.02
CA LYS A 92 -9.64 10.62 14.33
C LYS A 92 -10.60 10.35 13.17
N GLN A 93 -10.11 10.41 11.94
CA GLN A 93 -10.90 10.27 10.71
C GLN A 93 -10.96 8.84 10.18
N ILE A 94 -9.89 8.03 10.36
CA ILE A 94 -9.84 6.66 9.84
C ILE A 94 -10.85 5.79 10.57
N LYS A 95 -11.77 5.19 9.80
CA LYS A 95 -12.80 4.27 10.27
C LYS A 95 -12.63 2.85 9.75
N GLY A 96 -11.71 2.62 8.81
CA GLY A 96 -11.40 1.29 8.31
C GLY A 96 -10.17 1.24 7.42
N PHE A 97 -9.59 0.06 7.30
CA PHE A 97 -8.45 -0.19 6.42
C PHE A 97 -8.59 -1.51 5.68
N ILE A 98 -8.39 -1.46 4.36
CA ILE A 98 -8.19 -2.65 3.53
C ILE A 98 -6.77 -2.65 2.98
N GLY A 99 -6.02 -3.70 3.30
CA GLY A 99 -4.69 -3.95 2.73
C GLY A 99 -4.75 -5.09 1.71
N ILE A 100 -4.24 -4.86 0.51
CA ILE A 100 -4.21 -5.83 -0.58
C ILE A 100 -2.77 -6.18 -0.87
N ALA A 101 -2.38 -7.45 -0.66
CA ALA A 101 -1.00 -7.92 -0.79
C ALA A 101 0.01 -6.99 -0.11
N SER A 102 -0.30 -6.57 1.11
CA SER A 102 0.38 -5.49 1.84
C SER A 102 1.86 -5.78 2.07
N ALA A 103 2.73 -4.85 1.68
CA ALA A 103 4.18 -5.00 1.70
C ALA A 103 4.91 -3.91 2.52
N PRO A 104 4.59 -3.69 3.81
CA PRO A 104 5.35 -2.72 4.60
C PRO A 104 6.80 -3.17 4.77
N GLU A 105 7.74 -2.21 4.67
CA GLU A 105 9.18 -2.43 4.82
C GLU A 105 9.80 -3.43 3.81
N PHE A 106 9.15 -3.64 2.65
CA PHE A 106 9.61 -4.59 1.64
C PHE A 106 11.00 -4.26 1.07
N LEU A 107 11.36 -2.98 0.98
CA LEU A 107 12.65 -2.51 0.49
C LEU A 107 13.83 -3.11 1.28
N GLU A 108 13.71 -3.16 2.59
CA GLU A 108 14.71 -3.79 3.46
C GLU A 108 14.52 -5.32 3.51
N LYS A 109 13.30 -5.78 3.77
CA LYS A 109 13.04 -7.18 4.12
C LYS A 109 13.00 -8.12 2.93
N LEU A 110 12.53 -7.66 1.77
CA LEU A 110 12.38 -8.49 0.56
C LEU A 110 13.38 -8.16 -0.54
N MET A 111 13.95 -6.95 -0.55
CA MET A 111 14.96 -6.55 -1.54
C MET A 111 16.35 -6.52 -0.94
N TRP A 112 16.68 -5.54 -0.10
CA TRP A 112 18.03 -5.36 0.39
C TRP A 112 18.61 -6.61 1.05
N LYS A 113 17.88 -7.28 1.94
CA LYS A 113 18.36 -8.48 2.62
C LYS A 113 18.64 -9.64 1.66
N LYS A 114 17.90 -9.72 0.55
CA LYS A 114 18.05 -10.77 -0.47
C LYS A 114 19.07 -10.44 -1.56
N PHE A 115 19.44 -9.17 -1.73
CA PHE A 115 20.45 -8.77 -2.71
C PHE A 115 21.82 -9.37 -2.40
N SER A 116 22.50 -9.84 -3.46
CA SER A 116 23.88 -10.30 -3.37
C SER A 116 24.83 -9.16 -2.94
N LYS A 117 26.02 -9.52 -2.46
CA LYS A 117 27.07 -8.54 -2.13
C LYS A 117 27.39 -7.64 -3.33
N LYS A 118 27.40 -8.18 -4.56
CA LYS A 118 27.63 -7.46 -5.82
C LYS A 118 26.56 -6.38 -6.04
N ILE A 119 25.27 -6.73 -5.95
CA ILE A 119 24.16 -5.76 -6.12
C ILE A 119 24.21 -4.68 -5.06
N LYS A 120 24.44 -5.04 -3.79
CA LYS A 120 24.59 -4.07 -2.70
C LYS A 120 25.75 -3.09 -2.96
N LYS A 121 26.91 -3.59 -3.44
CA LYS A 121 28.04 -2.75 -3.83
C LYS A 121 27.67 -1.78 -4.94
N ILE A 122 26.97 -2.25 -5.99
CA ILE A 122 26.48 -1.39 -7.09
C ILE A 122 25.59 -0.27 -6.54
N ILE A 123 24.59 -0.61 -5.71
CA ILE A 123 23.68 0.40 -5.13
C ILE A 123 24.47 1.41 -4.27
N MET A 124 25.47 0.97 -3.51
CA MET A 124 26.25 1.86 -2.65
C MET A 124 27.16 2.79 -3.43
N THR A 125 27.77 2.33 -4.53
CA THR A 125 28.72 3.11 -5.35
C THR A 125 28.02 3.92 -6.44
N LYS A 126 27.21 3.26 -7.29
CA LYS A 126 26.50 3.88 -8.44
C LYS A 126 25.20 4.56 -8.05
N LYS A 127 24.77 4.47 -6.78
CA LYS A 127 23.53 5.04 -6.21
C LYS A 127 22.22 4.43 -6.75
N ILE A 128 22.26 3.57 -7.79
CA ILE A 128 21.11 2.95 -8.43
C ILE A 128 21.46 1.54 -8.94
N TYR A 129 20.46 0.66 -8.91
CA TYR A 129 20.49 -0.65 -9.56
C TYR A 129 19.14 -0.89 -10.25
N HIS A 130 19.16 -1.33 -11.49
CA HIS A 130 17.96 -1.68 -12.25
C HIS A 130 17.64 -3.15 -12.01
N LEU A 131 16.60 -3.39 -11.20
CA LEU A 131 16.12 -4.72 -10.85
C LEU A 131 15.09 -5.19 -11.87
N GLU A 132 15.40 -6.21 -12.64
CA GLU A 132 14.44 -6.87 -13.52
C GLU A 132 13.59 -7.86 -12.74
N HIS A 133 12.28 -7.72 -12.81
CA HIS A 133 11.33 -8.62 -12.19
C HIS A 133 9.97 -8.58 -12.87
N GLY A 134 9.43 -9.75 -13.27
CA GLY A 134 8.09 -9.85 -13.86
C GLY A 134 7.91 -9.06 -15.17
N GLY A 135 8.95 -8.93 -16.00
CA GLY A 135 8.93 -8.17 -17.24
C GLY A 135 9.06 -6.64 -17.07
N PHE A 136 9.31 -6.18 -15.85
CA PHE A 136 9.51 -4.75 -15.53
C PHE A 136 10.90 -4.48 -15.00
N ILE A 137 11.42 -3.29 -15.25
CA ILE A 137 12.68 -2.79 -14.69
C ILE A 137 12.36 -1.80 -13.56
N TYR A 138 12.80 -2.13 -12.35
CA TYR A 138 12.63 -1.30 -11.17
C TYR A 138 13.95 -0.59 -10.84
N PRO A 139 14.04 0.75 -10.98
CA PRO A 139 15.23 1.49 -10.60
C PRO A 139 15.29 1.64 -9.08
N ILE A 140 16.02 0.76 -8.43
CA ILE A 140 16.18 0.74 -6.98
C ILE A 140 17.35 1.63 -6.60
N THR A 141 17.05 2.79 -6.01
CA THR A 141 18.06 3.77 -5.63
C THR A 141 18.54 3.55 -4.19
N LYS A 142 19.77 4.00 -3.90
CA LYS A 142 20.32 4.02 -2.53
C LYS A 142 19.40 4.80 -1.60
N GLN A 143 18.92 5.99 -2.02
CA GLN A 143 18.02 6.81 -1.21
C GLN A 143 16.72 6.09 -0.88
N LEU A 144 16.11 5.38 -1.84
CA LEU A 144 14.86 4.64 -1.63
C LEU A 144 15.02 3.56 -0.54
N ILE A 145 16.12 2.80 -0.57
CA ILE A 145 16.44 1.78 0.45
C ILE A 145 16.64 2.43 1.82
N PHE A 146 17.46 3.48 1.91
CA PHE A 146 17.80 4.11 3.19
C PHE A 146 16.60 4.85 3.79
N ASP A 147 15.81 5.51 2.97
CA ASP A 147 14.58 6.14 3.42
C ASP A 147 13.55 5.10 3.90
N GLY A 148 13.41 3.98 3.20
CA GLY A 148 12.56 2.88 3.64
C GLY A 148 12.91 2.37 5.04
N ARG A 149 14.18 2.38 5.44
CA ARG A 149 14.64 2.02 6.80
C ARG A 149 14.17 3.02 7.87
N LYS A 150 14.01 4.29 7.52
CA LYS A 150 13.50 5.34 8.42
C LYS A 150 11.98 5.19 8.64
N ASN A 151 11.26 4.67 7.65
CA ASN A 151 9.81 4.54 7.63
C ASN A 151 9.30 3.19 8.19
N LYS A 152 9.91 2.67 9.26
CA LYS A 152 9.48 1.41 9.88
C LYS A 152 8.13 1.55 10.55
N VAL A 153 7.19 0.66 10.21
CA VAL A 153 5.85 0.61 10.83
C VAL A 153 5.59 -0.69 11.57
N LEU A 154 6.29 -1.78 11.24
CA LEU A 154 6.04 -3.11 11.81
C LEU A 154 6.53 -3.28 13.26
N ASN A 155 7.27 -2.31 13.78
CA ASN A 155 7.70 -2.26 15.18
C ASN A 155 6.83 -1.32 16.03
N ASN A 156 5.95 -0.54 15.40
CA ASN A 156 5.11 0.45 16.07
C ASN A 156 3.75 -0.17 16.45
N LYS A 157 3.26 0.14 17.65
CA LYS A 157 1.90 -0.24 18.04
C LYS A 157 0.89 0.74 17.45
N ILE A 158 -0.07 0.24 16.69
CA ILE A 158 -1.20 1.02 16.15
C ILE A 158 -2.39 0.85 17.09
N ASN A 159 -2.69 1.89 17.85
CA ASN A 159 -3.76 1.90 18.85
C ASN A 159 -5.07 2.46 18.27
N LEU A 160 -5.56 1.86 17.17
CA LEU A 160 -6.84 2.22 16.56
C LEU A 160 -7.84 1.07 16.73
N LYS A 161 -9.07 1.39 17.10
CA LYS A 161 -10.20 0.44 17.20
C LYS A 161 -11.01 0.50 15.90
N ILE A 162 -10.41 0.10 14.79
CA ILE A 162 -11.04 0.10 13.45
C ILE A 162 -11.04 -1.30 12.85
N PRO A 163 -11.97 -1.65 11.95
CA PRO A 163 -11.89 -2.87 11.18
C PRO A 163 -10.69 -2.82 10.22
N ILE A 164 -9.91 -3.92 10.20
CA ILE A 164 -8.78 -4.12 9.30
C ILE A 164 -8.99 -5.42 8.54
N VAL A 165 -9.12 -5.34 7.23
CA VAL A 165 -9.21 -6.49 6.35
C VAL A 165 -7.97 -6.56 5.47
N LEU A 166 -7.30 -7.71 5.49
CA LEU A 166 -6.13 -7.95 4.65
C LEU A 166 -6.43 -9.05 3.63
N PHE A 167 -6.24 -8.74 2.36
CA PHE A 167 -6.27 -9.70 1.26
C PHE A 167 -4.87 -10.16 0.93
N HIS A 168 -4.68 -11.48 0.82
CA HIS A 168 -3.39 -12.05 0.44
C HIS A 168 -3.59 -13.22 -0.53
N GLY A 169 -2.84 -13.22 -1.63
CA GLY A 169 -2.85 -14.31 -2.59
C GLY A 169 -2.11 -15.53 -2.04
N ALA A 170 -2.71 -16.74 -2.14
CA ALA A 170 -2.02 -17.94 -1.71
C ALA A 170 -0.84 -18.31 -2.62
N LYS A 171 -0.82 -17.76 -3.85
CA LYS A 171 0.26 -17.87 -4.85
C LYS A 171 1.03 -16.54 -4.99
N ASP A 172 1.11 -15.72 -3.92
CA ASP A 172 1.91 -14.50 -3.91
C ASP A 172 3.39 -14.87 -3.69
N GLU A 173 4.16 -14.86 -4.77
CA GLU A 173 5.61 -15.15 -4.77
C GLU A 173 6.45 -13.91 -4.42
N VAL A 174 5.85 -12.71 -4.44
CA VAL A 174 6.54 -11.44 -4.17
C VAL A 174 6.56 -11.11 -2.69
N VAL A 175 5.39 -11.21 -2.03
CA VAL A 175 5.23 -10.86 -0.62
C VAL A 175 4.75 -12.07 0.17
N PRO A 176 5.54 -12.58 1.12
CA PRO A 176 5.12 -13.70 1.97
C PRO A 176 3.93 -13.35 2.86
N LEU A 177 3.02 -14.31 3.09
CA LEU A 177 1.83 -14.17 3.95
C LEU A 177 2.16 -13.65 5.36
N ASN A 178 3.37 -13.89 5.84
CA ASN A 178 3.83 -13.41 7.14
C ASN A 178 3.78 -11.87 7.28
N PHE A 179 3.81 -11.11 6.18
CA PHE A 179 3.63 -9.65 6.22
C PHE A 179 2.24 -9.27 6.72
N SER A 180 1.20 -9.95 6.27
CA SER A 180 -0.17 -9.76 6.80
C SER A 180 -0.26 -10.08 8.28
N LYS A 181 0.38 -11.18 8.73
CA LYS A 181 0.44 -11.53 10.16
C LYS A 181 1.15 -10.47 11.00
N LYS A 182 2.24 -9.87 10.48
CA LYS A 182 2.97 -8.79 11.14
C LYS A 182 2.13 -7.52 11.28
N ILE A 183 1.34 -7.15 10.27
CA ILE A 183 0.40 -6.03 10.35
C ILE A 183 -0.62 -6.29 11.48
N PHE A 184 -1.15 -7.48 11.58
CA PHE A 184 -2.09 -7.83 12.67
C PHE A 184 -1.47 -7.74 14.06
N LYS A 185 -0.17 -8.06 14.19
CA LYS A 185 0.54 -7.93 15.48
C LYS A 185 0.60 -6.49 15.97
N ILE A 186 0.81 -5.54 15.07
CA ILE A 186 0.91 -4.12 15.45
C ILE A 186 -0.45 -3.46 15.69
N CYS A 187 -1.53 -4.00 15.11
CA CYS A 187 -2.89 -3.47 15.22
C CYS A 187 -3.71 -4.23 16.30
N LYS A 188 -3.23 -4.26 17.56
CA LYS A 188 -3.81 -5.13 18.59
C LYS A 188 -5.28 -4.87 18.89
N LYS A 189 -5.71 -3.61 18.91
CA LYS A 189 -7.07 -3.19 19.30
C LYS A 189 -8.10 -3.26 18.15
N SER A 190 -7.67 -3.55 16.93
CA SER A 190 -8.52 -3.59 15.75
C SER A 190 -9.25 -4.92 15.58
N LYS A 191 -10.48 -4.89 15.06
CA LYS A 191 -11.15 -6.09 14.52
C LYS A 191 -10.42 -6.48 13.22
N LYS A 192 -9.91 -7.72 13.14
CA LYS A 192 -9.00 -8.16 12.07
C LYS A 192 -9.57 -9.31 11.28
N LYS A 193 -9.51 -9.23 9.95
CA LYS A 193 -9.91 -10.32 9.04
C LYS A 193 -8.83 -10.53 7.98
N LEU A 194 -8.34 -11.76 7.83
CA LEU A 194 -7.43 -12.15 6.76
C LEU A 194 -8.19 -13.01 5.73
N ILE A 195 -8.20 -12.55 4.49
CA ILE A 195 -8.82 -13.26 3.37
C ILE A 195 -7.71 -13.76 2.45
N ARG A 196 -7.46 -15.07 2.51
CA ARG A 196 -6.55 -15.74 1.59
C ARG A 196 -7.30 -16.11 0.31
N ILE A 197 -6.77 -15.67 -0.82
CA ILE A 197 -7.31 -16.00 -2.14
C ILE A 197 -6.55 -17.21 -2.68
N LYS A 198 -7.18 -18.40 -2.69
CA LYS A 198 -6.56 -19.72 -3.04
C LYS A 198 -5.70 -19.66 -4.30
N ASN A 199 -6.20 -19.06 -5.38
CA ASN A 199 -5.49 -18.92 -6.65
C ASN A 199 -5.02 -17.49 -6.93
N GLY A 200 -4.90 -16.65 -5.91
CA GLY A 200 -4.46 -15.26 -6.03
C GLY A 200 -2.95 -15.17 -6.08
N ASN A 201 -2.44 -14.36 -7.00
CA ASN A 201 -1.06 -13.91 -7.05
C ASN A 201 -0.89 -12.57 -6.30
N HIS A 202 0.29 -11.94 -6.40
CA HIS A 202 0.55 -10.63 -5.80
C HIS A 202 -0.42 -9.52 -6.27
N SER A 203 -0.79 -9.55 -7.54
CA SER A 203 -1.63 -8.50 -8.13
C SER A 203 -3.06 -8.48 -7.55
N LEU A 204 -3.68 -9.64 -7.29
CA LEU A 204 -5.08 -9.76 -6.85
C LEU A 204 -6.03 -8.90 -7.71
N SER A 205 -5.89 -9.00 -9.03
CA SER A 205 -6.59 -8.13 -10.00
C SER A 205 -7.59 -8.88 -10.89
N ARG A 206 -7.82 -10.19 -10.68
CA ARG A 206 -8.85 -10.93 -11.41
C ARG A 206 -10.25 -10.41 -11.05
N LYS A 207 -11.20 -10.53 -11.94
CA LYS A 207 -12.61 -10.13 -11.70
C LYS A 207 -13.16 -10.69 -10.37
N SER A 208 -12.86 -11.96 -10.07
CA SER A 208 -13.27 -12.62 -8.82
C SER A 208 -12.60 -12.01 -7.57
N ASP A 209 -11.33 -11.61 -7.67
CA ASP A 209 -10.59 -10.98 -6.57
C ASP A 209 -11.16 -9.59 -6.28
N LEU A 210 -11.39 -8.80 -7.34
CA LEU A 210 -11.98 -7.46 -7.25
C LEU A 210 -13.40 -7.49 -6.68
N LYS A 211 -14.22 -8.48 -7.08
CA LYS A 211 -15.56 -8.69 -6.50
C LYS A 211 -15.49 -8.95 -5.00
N LYS A 212 -14.56 -9.80 -4.54
CA LYS A 212 -14.34 -10.07 -3.10
C LYS A 212 -13.90 -8.82 -2.34
N ILE A 213 -12.99 -8.03 -2.90
CA ILE A 213 -12.53 -6.77 -2.31
C ILE A 213 -13.70 -5.79 -2.15
N CYS A 214 -14.52 -5.60 -3.19
CA CYS A 214 -15.69 -4.73 -3.14
C CYS A 214 -16.77 -5.24 -2.15
N ASN A 215 -16.98 -6.55 -2.04
CA ASN A 215 -17.91 -7.12 -1.07
C ASN A 215 -17.47 -6.85 0.37
N GLU A 216 -16.16 -6.97 0.67
CA GLU A 216 -15.65 -6.66 2.01
C GLU A 216 -15.67 -5.15 2.30
N LEU A 217 -15.45 -4.30 1.29
CA LEU A 217 -15.68 -2.87 1.43
C LEU A 217 -17.13 -2.56 1.79
N ASN A 218 -18.08 -3.19 1.11
CA ASN A 218 -19.51 -3.03 1.40
C ASN A 218 -19.87 -3.50 2.81
N TYR A 219 -19.34 -4.66 3.22
CA TYR A 219 -19.52 -5.17 4.58
C TYR A 219 -18.92 -4.21 5.63
N MET A 220 -17.71 -3.70 5.39
CA MET A 220 -17.07 -2.73 6.28
C MET A 220 -17.89 -1.45 6.41
N LEU A 221 -18.42 -0.90 5.31
CA LEU A 221 -19.25 0.31 5.29
C LEU A 221 -20.52 0.20 6.11
N ARG A 222 -21.13 -0.99 6.17
CA ARG A 222 -22.35 -1.25 6.94
C ARG A 222 -22.13 -1.43 8.45
N ASN A 223 -20.84 -1.56 8.86
CA ASN A 223 -20.47 -1.91 10.24
C ASN A 223 -19.54 -0.88 10.90
N ILE A 224 -19.45 0.34 10.36
CA ILE A 224 -18.61 1.44 10.90
C ILE A 224 -19.46 2.69 11.18
#